data_cf188375ebadb9a7dcb0b60ffb6f51c8
#
_entry.id   cf188375ebadb9a7dcb0b60ffb6f51c8
#
_cell.length_a   1.000
_cell.length_b   1.000
_cell.length_c   1.000
_cell.angle_alpha   90.00
_cell.angle_beta   90.00
_cell.angle_gamma   90.00
#
_symmetry.space_group_name_H-M   'P 1'
#
loop_
_entity.id
_entity.type
_entity.pdbx_description
1 polymer ?
#
loop_
_entity_poly.entity_id
_entity_poly.type
_entity_poly.pdbx_seq_one_letter_code
_entity_poly.pdbx_strand_id
1 'polypeptide(L)'
;MRLKEWLVGVVPEERLARLSSRFHVIGDIAILYLDPELNGYKDEIASALLDQCRNVRTVFNKITPLEGERRTSRLELLAGEGNSVTVHLEFGFRYHMDVARVFFNSRLGYERMRVAVQVKAGEEALVLFAGVGPFAIPPAARGARVVALEKSLEACGWLAENARENGVAERIAVINADAFSMAALLKRRFDRAIVPAPYGMDRIVDALPGMLRRGGIIHFYTFKKAQQIEGLKKSYEDLGLEVLLCRRCGNVAPNVSRWAFDMEKI
;
A
#
# COMPACT_ATOMS: atom_id res chain seq x y z
N MET A 1 -14.29 -12.94 8.76
CA MET A 1 -15.42 -13.29 7.89
C MET A 1 -14.98 -14.39 6.96
N ARG A 2 -15.72 -15.46 6.87
CA ARG A 2 -15.34 -16.65 6.11
C ARG A 2 -16.26 -16.79 4.91
N LEU A 3 -15.88 -16.22 3.78
CA LEU A 3 -16.64 -16.28 2.52
C LEU A 3 -17.14 -17.71 2.19
N LYS A 4 -16.34 -18.72 2.52
CA LYS A 4 -16.73 -20.12 2.32
C LYS A 4 -18.00 -20.53 3.09
N GLU A 5 -18.21 -19.99 4.30
CA GLU A 5 -19.38 -20.32 5.14
C GLU A 5 -20.68 -19.83 4.54
N TRP A 6 -20.63 -18.71 3.80
CA TRP A 6 -21.81 -18.13 3.15
C TRP A 6 -22.27 -18.92 1.91
N LEU A 7 -21.39 -19.78 1.40
CA LEU A 7 -21.60 -20.52 0.15
C LEU A 7 -21.84 -22.02 0.36
N VAL A 8 -21.89 -22.46 1.63
CA VAL A 8 -22.24 -23.84 1.96
C VAL A 8 -23.65 -24.15 1.47
N GLY A 9 -23.80 -25.26 0.73
CA GLY A 9 -25.07 -25.66 0.11
C GLY A 9 -25.37 -24.96 -1.24
N VAL A 10 -24.61 -23.95 -1.62
CA VAL A 10 -24.72 -23.24 -2.91
C VAL A 10 -23.63 -23.72 -3.87
N VAL A 11 -22.40 -23.79 -3.39
CA VAL A 11 -21.24 -24.26 -4.15
C VAL A 11 -20.83 -25.64 -3.64
N PRO A 12 -20.55 -26.64 -4.51
CA PRO A 12 -20.10 -27.96 -4.09
C PRO A 12 -18.86 -27.90 -3.22
N GLU A 13 -18.77 -28.76 -2.21
CA GLU A 13 -17.71 -28.73 -1.20
C GLU A 13 -16.31 -28.85 -1.81
N GLU A 14 -16.14 -29.67 -2.84
CA GLU A 14 -14.88 -29.81 -3.58
C GLU A 14 -14.44 -28.48 -4.21
N ARG A 15 -15.38 -27.67 -4.70
CA ARG A 15 -15.12 -26.35 -5.28
C ARG A 15 -14.89 -25.31 -4.20
N LEU A 16 -15.62 -25.37 -3.09
CA LEU A 16 -15.39 -24.49 -1.93
C LEU A 16 -13.97 -24.64 -1.36
N ALA A 17 -13.36 -25.84 -1.44
CA ALA A 17 -11.99 -26.03 -1.02
C ALA A 17 -11.01 -25.10 -1.76
N ARG A 18 -11.25 -24.82 -3.04
CA ARG A 18 -10.42 -23.96 -3.90
C ARG A 18 -10.70 -22.46 -3.72
N LEU A 19 -11.86 -22.09 -3.17
CA LEU A 19 -12.17 -20.68 -2.93
C LEU A 19 -11.24 -20.10 -1.87
N SER A 20 -10.56 -19.03 -2.19
CA SER A 20 -9.84 -18.25 -1.19
C SER A 20 -10.86 -17.56 -0.27
N SER A 21 -10.73 -17.78 1.05
CA SER A 21 -11.54 -17.03 2.02
C SER A 21 -11.11 -15.57 2.14
N ARG A 22 -10.06 -15.16 1.40
CA ARG A 22 -9.48 -13.81 1.47
C ARG A 22 -9.95 -12.98 0.29
N PHE A 23 -10.63 -11.89 0.59
CA PHE A 23 -10.93 -10.81 -0.34
C PHE A 23 -10.48 -9.48 0.27
N HIS A 24 -10.36 -8.45 -0.54
CA HIS A 24 -10.01 -7.10 -0.11
C HIS A 24 -11.23 -6.20 -0.27
N VAL A 25 -11.52 -5.42 0.76
CA VAL A 25 -12.50 -4.34 0.64
C VAL A 25 -11.74 -3.02 0.66
N ILE A 26 -12.00 -2.20 -0.35
CA ILE A 26 -11.48 -0.84 -0.48
C ILE A 26 -12.70 0.06 -0.67
N GLY A 27 -13.03 0.88 0.32
CA GLY A 27 -14.28 1.64 0.33
C GLY A 27 -15.50 0.71 0.24
N ASP A 28 -16.25 0.84 -0.83
CA ASP A 28 -17.43 0.05 -1.16
C ASP A 28 -17.20 -1.01 -2.27
N ILE A 29 -15.94 -1.28 -2.58
CA ILE A 29 -15.54 -2.26 -3.59
C ILE A 29 -14.90 -3.48 -2.94
N ALA A 30 -15.43 -4.68 -3.22
CA ALA A 30 -14.80 -5.95 -2.89
C ALA A 30 -14.00 -6.47 -4.08
N ILE A 31 -12.75 -6.85 -3.85
CA ILE A 31 -11.86 -7.44 -4.87
C ILE A 31 -11.42 -8.81 -4.37
N LEU A 32 -11.73 -9.84 -5.15
CA LEU A 32 -11.34 -11.22 -4.89
C LEU A 32 -10.47 -11.78 -6.03
N TYR A 33 -9.91 -12.94 -5.80
CA TYR A 33 -9.22 -13.73 -6.82
C TYR A 33 -9.91 -15.10 -6.88
N LEU A 34 -10.53 -15.41 -8.01
CA LEU A 34 -11.18 -16.69 -8.24
C LEU A 34 -10.26 -17.65 -8.96
N ASP A 35 -10.21 -18.88 -8.47
CA ASP A 35 -9.67 -19.99 -9.23
C ASP A 35 -10.54 -20.21 -10.47
N PRO A 36 -9.97 -20.46 -11.67
CA PRO A 36 -10.74 -20.71 -12.90
C PRO A 36 -11.81 -21.79 -12.76
N GLU A 37 -11.61 -22.80 -11.91
CA GLU A 37 -12.59 -23.83 -11.64
C GLU A 37 -13.85 -23.34 -10.91
N LEU A 38 -13.84 -22.11 -10.39
CA LEU A 38 -14.98 -21.45 -9.77
C LEU A 38 -15.75 -20.54 -10.73
N ASN A 39 -15.36 -20.48 -12.00
CA ASN A 39 -16.00 -19.60 -12.99
C ASN A 39 -17.51 -19.84 -13.15
N GLY A 40 -17.95 -21.08 -12.98
CA GLY A 40 -19.38 -21.41 -13.03
C GLY A 40 -20.21 -20.97 -11.80
N TYR A 41 -19.56 -20.41 -10.77
CA TYR A 41 -20.18 -19.97 -9.51
C TYR A 41 -19.88 -18.49 -9.20
N LYS A 42 -19.51 -17.72 -10.23
CA LYS A 42 -19.14 -16.30 -10.08
C LYS A 42 -20.29 -15.48 -9.50
N ASP A 43 -21.49 -15.70 -10.01
CA ASP A 43 -22.69 -14.93 -9.65
C ASP A 43 -23.08 -15.20 -8.21
N GLU A 44 -23.07 -16.46 -7.79
CA GLU A 44 -23.41 -16.86 -6.42
C GLU A 44 -22.36 -16.32 -5.42
N ILE A 45 -21.07 -16.38 -5.78
CA ILE A 45 -19.99 -15.85 -4.95
C ILE A 45 -20.11 -14.33 -4.81
N ALA A 46 -20.39 -13.64 -5.90
CA ALA A 46 -20.52 -12.18 -5.92
C ALA A 46 -21.78 -11.73 -5.17
N SER A 47 -22.92 -12.42 -5.37
CA SER A 47 -24.15 -12.13 -4.64
C SER A 47 -23.98 -12.32 -3.13
N ALA A 48 -23.33 -13.40 -2.71
CA ALA A 48 -23.03 -13.63 -1.30
C ALA A 48 -22.20 -12.49 -0.68
N LEU A 49 -21.25 -11.91 -1.43
CA LEU A 49 -20.48 -10.75 -0.96
C LEU A 49 -21.34 -9.49 -0.83
N LEU A 50 -22.20 -9.20 -1.79
CA LEU A 50 -23.12 -8.05 -1.73
C LEU A 50 -24.11 -8.17 -0.56
N ASP A 51 -24.65 -9.35 -0.34
CA ASP A 51 -25.63 -9.61 0.71
C ASP A 51 -25.03 -9.54 2.12
N GLN A 52 -23.83 -10.06 2.28
CA GLN A 52 -23.19 -10.18 3.60
C GLN A 52 -22.36 -8.96 3.99
N CYS A 53 -21.89 -8.19 3.01
CA CYS A 53 -21.06 -7.00 3.24
C CYS A 53 -21.84 -5.73 2.93
N ARG A 54 -22.61 -5.22 3.89
CA ARG A 54 -23.54 -4.07 3.73
C ARG A 54 -22.93 -2.82 3.12
N ASN A 55 -21.62 -2.63 3.25
CA ASN A 55 -20.89 -1.49 2.68
C ASN A 55 -20.36 -1.76 1.27
N VAL A 56 -20.47 -2.99 0.74
CA VAL A 56 -19.99 -3.34 -0.59
C VAL A 56 -21.10 -3.11 -1.60
N ARG A 57 -20.79 -2.37 -2.68
CA ARG A 57 -21.70 -2.07 -3.79
C ARG A 57 -21.22 -2.64 -5.11
N THR A 58 -19.93 -2.97 -5.20
CA THR A 58 -19.32 -3.54 -6.41
C THR A 58 -18.38 -4.68 -6.04
N VAL A 59 -18.44 -5.76 -6.80
CA VAL A 59 -17.58 -6.94 -6.64
C VAL A 59 -16.79 -7.15 -7.92
N PHE A 60 -15.46 -7.11 -7.81
CA PHE A 60 -14.55 -7.42 -8.90
C PHE A 60 -13.78 -8.73 -8.66
N ASN A 61 -13.56 -9.48 -9.74
CA ASN A 61 -12.56 -10.53 -9.80
C ASN A 61 -11.25 -9.97 -10.38
N LYS A 62 -10.16 -10.23 -9.70
CA LYS A 62 -8.83 -9.92 -10.18
C LYS A 62 -8.35 -11.00 -11.14
N ILE A 63 -8.27 -10.69 -12.45
CA ILE A 63 -7.96 -11.65 -13.51
C ILE A 63 -6.45 -11.85 -13.67
N THR A 64 -5.65 -10.79 -13.47
CA THR A 64 -4.20 -10.86 -13.61
C THR A 64 -3.48 -10.56 -12.29
N PRO A 65 -2.23 -11.02 -12.11
CA PRO A 65 -1.35 -10.47 -11.07
C PRO A 65 -1.20 -8.94 -11.19
N LEU A 66 -0.49 -8.31 -10.27
CA LEU A 66 -0.11 -6.90 -10.41
C LEU A 66 0.89 -6.77 -11.56
N GLU A 67 0.54 -6.03 -12.60
CA GLU A 67 1.31 -5.89 -13.82
C GLU A 67 1.71 -4.43 -14.08
N GLY A 68 2.79 -4.28 -14.86
CA GLY A 68 3.28 -3.00 -15.35
C GLY A 68 3.79 -2.06 -14.25
N GLU A 69 4.18 -0.88 -14.67
CA GLU A 69 4.71 0.16 -13.78
C GLU A 69 3.67 0.69 -12.78
N ARG A 70 2.40 0.69 -13.16
CA ARG A 70 1.27 1.13 -12.30
C ARG A 70 0.90 0.11 -11.23
N ARG A 71 1.38 -1.14 -11.34
CA ARG A 71 1.07 -2.26 -10.43
C ARG A 71 -0.44 -2.46 -10.25
N THR A 72 -1.18 -2.33 -11.32
CA THR A 72 -2.62 -2.61 -11.36
C THR A 72 -2.88 -4.01 -11.89
N SER A 73 -4.08 -4.51 -11.65
CA SER A 73 -4.56 -5.78 -12.19
C SER A 73 -5.75 -5.52 -13.09
N ARG A 74 -5.93 -6.36 -14.07
CA ARG A 74 -7.19 -6.34 -14.82
C ARG A 74 -8.30 -6.86 -13.91
N LEU A 75 -9.38 -6.10 -13.84
CA LEU A 75 -10.55 -6.41 -13.04
C LEU A 75 -11.70 -6.81 -13.97
N GLU A 76 -12.41 -7.86 -13.59
CA GLU A 76 -13.67 -8.30 -14.19
C GLU A 76 -14.79 -7.96 -13.23
N LEU A 77 -15.81 -7.24 -13.68
CA LEU A 77 -16.99 -6.99 -12.88
C LEU A 77 -17.76 -8.31 -12.73
N LEU A 78 -18.03 -8.69 -11.47
CA LEU A 78 -18.85 -9.86 -11.17
C LEU A 78 -20.27 -9.46 -10.81
N ALA A 79 -20.46 -8.42 -9.99
CA ALA A 79 -21.79 -7.95 -9.58
C ALA A 79 -21.74 -6.51 -9.06
N GLY A 80 -22.90 -5.88 -9.00
CA GLY A 80 -23.10 -4.54 -8.43
C GLY A 80 -23.05 -3.42 -9.45
N GLU A 81 -22.74 -2.20 -8.97
CA GLU A 81 -22.84 -0.96 -9.77
C GLU A 81 -21.77 -0.84 -10.87
N GLY A 82 -20.68 -1.59 -10.79
CA GLY A 82 -19.60 -1.59 -11.78
C GLY A 82 -18.66 -0.38 -11.70
N ASN A 83 -18.85 0.50 -10.71
CA ASN A 83 -17.97 1.63 -10.52
C ASN A 83 -16.63 1.17 -9.91
N SER A 84 -15.51 1.57 -10.50
CA SER A 84 -14.15 1.30 -9.98
C SER A 84 -13.59 2.44 -9.13
N VAL A 85 -14.25 3.60 -9.10
CA VAL A 85 -13.90 4.74 -8.24
C VAL A 85 -14.59 4.59 -6.90
N THR A 86 -13.82 4.73 -5.82
CA THR A 86 -14.33 4.59 -4.45
C THR A 86 -13.63 5.52 -3.49
N VAL A 87 -14.20 5.65 -2.28
CA VAL A 87 -13.60 6.37 -1.15
C VAL A 87 -13.32 5.39 -0.02
N HIS A 88 -12.05 5.18 0.30
CA HIS A 88 -11.64 4.36 1.43
C HIS A 88 -11.44 5.21 2.68
N LEU A 89 -12.09 4.83 3.77
CA LEU A 89 -11.95 5.48 5.09
C LEU A 89 -10.98 4.68 5.96
N GLU A 90 -9.95 5.35 6.46
CA GLU A 90 -8.96 4.73 7.34
C GLU A 90 -8.48 5.72 8.41
N PHE A 91 -8.72 5.43 9.68
CA PHE A 91 -8.34 6.27 10.82
C PHE A 91 -8.76 7.74 10.70
N GLY A 92 -9.92 8.00 10.13
CA GLY A 92 -10.46 9.34 9.91
C GLY A 92 -9.99 10.02 8.62
N PHE A 93 -9.04 9.44 7.88
CA PHE A 93 -8.61 9.91 6.58
C PHE A 93 -9.46 9.32 5.45
N ARG A 94 -9.69 10.12 4.41
CA ARG A 94 -10.45 9.77 3.21
C ARG A 94 -9.50 9.63 2.04
N TYR A 95 -9.58 8.52 1.33
CA TYR A 95 -8.76 8.23 0.16
C TYR A 95 -9.65 7.92 -1.03
N HIS A 96 -9.77 8.88 -1.95
CA HIS A 96 -10.41 8.69 -3.25
C HIS A 96 -9.44 8.00 -4.19
N MET A 97 -9.93 7.05 -4.96
CA MET A 97 -9.11 6.33 -5.93
C MET A 97 -9.95 5.55 -6.92
N ASP A 98 -9.40 5.31 -8.11
CA ASP A 98 -9.86 4.30 -9.05
C ASP A 98 -9.06 3.01 -8.85
N VAL A 99 -9.67 1.97 -8.25
CA VAL A 99 -8.99 0.70 -7.94
C VAL A 99 -8.55 -0.09 -9.18
N ALA A 100 -9.09 0.23 -10.36
CA ALA A 100 -8.66 -0.35 -11.62
C ALA A 100 -7.39 0.31 -12.17
N ARG A 101 -7.04 1.52 -11.71
CA ARG A 101 -5.97 2.33 -12.28
C ARG A 101 -4.82 2.63 -11.35
N VAL A 102 -5.05 2.59 -10.02
CA VAL A 102 -4.02 2.84 -9.02
C VAL A 102 -3.94 1.70 -8.01
N PHE A 103 -2.75 1.52 -7.46
CA PHE A 103 -2.53 0.54 -6.41
C PHE A 103 -2.87 1.09 -5.03
N PHE A 104 -3.66 0.34 -4.26
CA PHE A 104 -3.89 0.59 -2.85
C PHE A 104 -3.91 -0.73 -2.07
N ASN A 105 -3.38 -0.73 -0.84
CA ASN A 105 -3.39 -1.89 0.03
C ASN A 105 -4.01 -1.54 1.38
N SER A 106 -5.29 -1.85 1.56
CA SER A 106 -6.03 -1.57 2.80
C SER A 106 -5.50 -2.29 4.05
N ARG A 107 -4.67 -3.33 3.90
CA ARG A 107 -4.10 -4.09 5.02
C ARG A 107 -2.92 -3.39 5.71
N LEU A 108 -2.44 -2.25 5.18
CA LEU A 108 -1.32 -1.50 5.75
C LEU A 108 -1.75 -0.34 6.66
N GLY A 109 -3.02 -0.23 7.01
CA GLY A 109 -3.53 0.86 7.84
C GLY A 109 -2.78 1.01 9.15
N TYR A 110 -2.56 -0.10 9.87
CA TYR A 110 -1.79 -0.09 11.10
C TYR A 110 -0.37 0.48 10.89
N GLU A 111 0.34 0.08 9.84
CA GLU A 111 1.70 0.56 9.57
C GLU A 111 1.71 2.06 9.24
N ARG A 112 0.72 2.57 8.52
CA ARG A 112 0.59 4.01 8.24
C ARG A 112 0.45 4.83 9.50
N MET A 113 -0.43 4.39 10.41
CA MET A 113 -0.61 5.05 11.70
C MET A 113 0.61 4.87 12.60
N ARG A 114 1.25 3.68 12.63
CA ARG A 114 2.47 3.44 13.39
C ARG A 114 3.60 4.41 12.99
N VAL A 115 3.76 4.66 11.70
CA VAL A 115 4.72 5.63 11.19
C VAL A 115 4.28 7.06 11.54
N ALA A 116 3.02 7.39 11.26
CA ALA A 116 2.51 8.74 11.47
C ALA A 116 2.64 9.21 12.92
N VAL A 117 2.37 8.36 13.91
CA VAL A 117 2.46 8.75 15.34
C VAL A 117 3.89 9.06 15.80
N GLN A 118 4.91 8.63 15.06
CA GLN A 118 6.31 8.95 15.34
C GLN A 118 6.75 10.30 14.74
N VAL A 119 5.95 10.88 13.84
CA VAL A 119 6.26 12.14 13.17
C VAL A 119 6.03 13.31 14.11
N LYS A 120 6.99 14.23 14.17
CA LYS A 120 6.90 15.48 14.95
C LYS A 120 6.45 16.62 14.03
N ALA A 121 5.71 17.56 14.60
CA ALA A 121 5.33 18.76 13.85
C ALA A 121 6.57 19.56 13.41
N GLY A 122 6.56 20.03 12.16
CA GLY A 122 7.67 20.76 11.56
C GLY A 122 8.74 19.89 10.91
N GLU A 123 8.72 18.54 11.11
CA GLU A 123 9.62 17.64 10.39
C GLU A 123 9.48 17.77 8.86
N GLU A 124 10.60 17.67 8.16
CA GLU A 124 10.63 17.53 6.70
C GLU A 124 10.68 16.04 6.34
N ALA A 125 9.59 15.53 5.79
CA ALA A 125 9.45 14.12 5.43
C ALA A 125 9.47 13.92 3.91
N LEU A 126 10.20 12.90 3.48
CA LEU A 126 10.22 12.41 2.10
C LEU A 126 9.41 11.12 2.03
N VAL A 127 8.42 11.06 1.15
CA VAL A 127 7.65 9.83 0.89
C VAL A 127 7.91 9.40 -0.53
N LEU A 128 8.57 8.26 -0.70
CA LEU A 128 8.80 7.64 -2.01
C LEU A 128 7.69 6.62 -2.30
N PHE A 129 7.36 6.44 -3.58
CA PHE A 129 6.28 5.55 -4.02
C PHE A 129 4.95 5.88 -3.33
N ALA A 130 4.60 7.17 -3.33
CA ALA A 130 3.54 7.71 -2.50
C ALA A 130 2.13 7.21 -2.86
N GLY A 131 1.91 6.74 -4.10
CA GLY A 131 0.60 6.31 -4.59
C GLY A 131 -0.44 7.41 -4.44
N VAL A 132 -1.61 7.07 -3.95
CA VAL A 132 -2.71 8.01 -3.67
C VAL A 132 -2.58 8.72 -2.31
N GLY A 133 -1.41 8.62 -1.66
CA GLY A 133 -1.07 9.38 -0.46
C GLY A 133 -1.21 8.70 0.90
N PRO A 134 -1.39 7.37 1.00
CA PRO A 134 -1.72 6.77 2.29
C PRO A 134 -0.58 6.84 3.33
N PHE A 135 0.68 7.00 2.90
CA PHE A 135 1.83 7.26 3.77
C PHE A 135 2.24 8.74 3.81
N ALA A 136 1.62 9.63 3.01
CA ALA A 136 1.93 11.05 2.97
C ALA A 136 0.95 11.89 3.80
N ILE A 137 -0.34 11.59 3.72
CA ILE A 137 -1.42 12.35 4.36
C ILE A 137 -1.35 12.29 5.90
N PRO A 138 -1.23 11.12 6.56
CA PRO A 138 -1.19 11.06 8.02
C PRO A 138 0.01 11.80 8.63
N PRO A 139 1.25 11.75 8.11
CA PRO A 139 2.36 12.60 8.56
C PRO A 139 2.07 14.09 8.40
N ALA A 140 1.51 14.51 7.26
CA ALA A 140 1.16 15.90 7.02
C ALA A 140 0.10 16.41 8.00
N ALA A 141 -0.89 15.59 8.34
CA ALA A 141 -1.91 15.91 9.33
C ALA A 141 -1.32 16.07 10.74
N ARG A 142 -0.17 15.48 11.02
CA ARG A 142 0.58 15.68 12.27
C ARG A 142 1.52 16.89 12.23
N GLY A 143 1.50 17.66 11.15
CA GLY A 143 2.24 18.90 11.02
C GLY A 143 3.58 18.80 10.29
N ALA A 144 3.94 17.65 9.70
CA ALA A 144 5.12 17.55 8.85
C ALA A 144 4.92 18.29 7.53
N ARG A 145 6.03 18.74 6.94
CA ARG A 145 6.11 19.15 5.53
C ARG A 145 6.56 17.97 4.71
N VAL A 146 5.70 17.49 3.82
CA VAL A 146 5.93 16.25 3.06
C VAL A 146 6.28 16.57 1.61
N VAL A 147 7.35 15.96 1.12
CA VAL A 147 7.63 15.83 -0.31
C VAL A 147 7.26 14.40 -0.71
N ALA A 148 6.27 14.24 -1.57
CA ALA A 148 5.74 12.96 -2.00
C ALA A 148 6.10 12.71 -3.47
N LEU A 149 6.91 11.67 -3.74
CA LEU A 149 7.29 11.25 -5.07
C LEU A 149 6.44 10.06 -5.52
N GLU A 150 5.84 10.20 -6.68
CA GLU A 150 5.06 9.13 -7.32
C GLU A 150 5.28 9.17 -8.84
N LYS A 151 5.50 8.00 -9.45
CA LYS A 151 5.77 7.88 -10.89
C LYS A 151 4.49 7.97 -11.72
N SER A 152 3.37 7.48 -11.21
CA SER A 152 2.08 7.52 -11.89
C SER A 152 1.46 8.91 -11.79
N LEU A 153 1.32 9.60 -12.93
CA LEU A 153 0.65 10.91 -12.99
C LEU A 153 -0.79 10.82 -12.46
N GLU A 154 -1.48 9.73 -12.74
CA GLU A 154 -2.85 9.49 -12.26
C GLU A 154 -2.90 9.36 -10.73
N ALA A 155 -1.98 8.59 -10.13
CA ALA A 155 -1.89 8.49 -8.69
C ALA A 155 -1.50 9.83 -8.03
N CYS A 156 -0.66 10.65 -8.69
CA CYS A 156 -0.37 12.02 -8.25
C CYS A 156 -1.63 12.89 -8.23
N GLY A 157 -2.51 12.75 -9.22
CA GLY A 157 -3.81 13.45 -9.27
C GLY A 157 -4.68 13.09 -8.07
N TRP A 158 -4.84 11.79 -7.80
CA TRP A 158 -5.56 11.31 -6.63
C TRP A 158 -4.92 11.74 -5.31
N LEU A 159 -3.58 11.73 -5.22
CA LEU A 159 -2.88 12.22 -4.03
C LEU A 159 -3.17 13.70 -3.77
N ALA A 160 -3.14 14.54 -4.80
CA ALA A 160 -3.42 15.97 -4.65
C ALA A 160 -4.88 16.22 -4.24
N GLU A 161 -5.83 15.45 -4.76
CA GLU A 161 -7.24 15.50 -4.36
C GLU A 161 -7.41 15.04 -2.90
N ASN A 162 -6.83 13.90 -2.54
CA ASN A 162 -6.87 13.37 -1.18
C ASN A 162 -6.22 14.30 -0.16
N ALA A 163 -5.14 14.99 -0.53
CA ALA A 163 -4.51 15.99 0.33
C ALA A 163 -5.45 17.18 0.61
N ARG A 164 -6.22 17.63 -0.39
CA ARG A 164 -7.24 18.69 -0.24
C ARG A 164 -8.40 18.20 0.63
N GLU A 165 -8.94 17.03 0.34
CA GLU A 165 -10.05 16.44 1.09
C GLU A 165 -9.74 16.27 2.59
N ASN A 166 -8.48 15.95 2.92
CA ASN A 166 -8.01 15.79 4.30
C ASN A 166 -7.45 17.08 4.92
N GLY A 167 -7.54 18.22 4.26
CA GLY A 167 -7.12 19.53 4.78
C GLY A 167 -5.60 19.69 4.96
N VAL A 168 -4.79 18.96 4.17
CA VAL A 168 -3.32 18.96 4.31
C VAL A 168 -2.57 19.35 3.02
N ALA A 169 -3.28 19.87 2.01
CA ALA A 169 -2.70 20.20 0.71
C ALA A 169 -1.49 21.13 0.82
N GLU A 170 -1.56 22.15 1.69
CA GLU A 170 -0.48 23.13 1.90
C GLU A 170 0.79 22.53 2.53
N ARG A 171 0.71 21.29 3.02
CA ARG A 171 1.83 20.59 3.65
C ARG A 171 2.44 19.51 2.78
N ILE A 172 1.87 19.21 1.60
CA ILE A 172 2.31 18.13 0.72
C ILE A 172 2.70 18.69 -0.64
N ALA A 173 3.97 18.62 -0.99
CA ALA A 173 4.45 18.84 -2.34
C ALA A 173 4.43 17.49 -3.10
N VAL A 174 3.52 17.38 -4.06
CA VAL A 174 3.42 16.19 -4.93
C VAL A 174 4.34 16.37 -6.13
N ILE A 175 5.25 15.42 -6.35
CA ILE A 175 6.19 15.44 -7.47
C ILE A 175 5.97 14.17 -8.31
N ASN A 176 5.56 14.37 -9.56
CA ASN A 176 5.47 13.26 -10.52
C ASN A 176 6.86 12.93 -11.04
N ALA A 177 7.51 11.94 -10.44
CA ALA A 177 8.87 11.52 -10.79
C ALA A 177 9.16 10.07 -10.39
N ASP A 178 10.11 9.48 -11.09
CA ASP A 178 10.69 8.19 -10.69
C ASP A 178 11.59 8.39 -9.46
N ALA A 179 11.38 7.56 -8.42
CA ALA A 179 12.09 7.69 -7.15
C ALA A 179 13.61 7.49 -7.29
N PHE A 180 14.07 6.60 -8.18
CA PHE A 180 15.50 6.36 -8.40
C PHE A 180 16.17 7.54 -9.11
N SER A 181 15.51 8.09 -10.12
CA SER A 181 16.03 9.25 -10.85
C SER A 181 16.13 10.50 -9.97
N MET A 182 15.10 10.71 -9.15
CA MET A 182 15.05 11.88 -8.25
C MET A 182 15.99 11.75 -7.05
N ALA A 183 16.30 10.53 -6.59
CA ALA A 183 17.21 10.29 -5.49
C ALA A 183 18.59 10.97 -5.71
N ALA A 184 19.09 10.95 -6.95
CA ALA A 184 20.35 11.59 -7.30
C ALA A 184 20.27 13.14 -7.43
N LEU A 185 19.07 13.68 -7.65
CA LEU A 185 18.84 15.10 -7.94
C LEU A 185 18.40 15.91 -6.71
N LEU A 186 17.84 15.26 -5.70
CA LEU A 186 17.37 15.91 -4.48
C LEU A 186 18.56 16.40 -3.64
N LYS A 187 18.87 17.69 -3.73
CA LYS A 187 19.91 18.37 -2.91
C LYS A 187 19.45 18.68 -1.48
N ARG A 188 18.17 18.40 -1.16
CA ARG A 188 17.55 18.69 0.13
C ARG A 188 17.78 17.53 1.09
N ARG A 189 17.94 17.83 2.39
CA ARG A 189 18.06 16.83 3.46
C ARG A 189 16.78 16.77 4.28
N PHE A 190 16.28 15.58 4.52
CA PHE A 190 15.04 15.31 5.25
C PHE A 190 15.32 14.80 6.66
N ASP A 191 14.37 15.03 7.57
CA ASP A 191 14.39 14.47 8.92
C ASP A 191 13.87 13.02 8.90
N ARG A 192 13.03 12.70 7.90
CA ARG A 192 12.37 11.39 7.78
C ARG A 192 12.22 10.97 6.32
N ALA A 193 12.44 9.68 6.05
CA ALA A 193 12.05 9.05 4.78
C ALA A 193 11.07 7.90 5.04
N ILE A 194 9.95 7.88 4.31
CA ILE A 194 8.94 6.82 4.37
C ILE A 194 8.90 6.16 3.00
N VAL A 195 9.28 4.89 2.96
CA VAL A 195 9.57 4.19 1.71
C VAL A 195 8.82 2.86 1.65
N PRO A 196 7.53 2.85 1.30
CA PRO A 196 6.76 1.63 1.07
C PRO A 196 7.15 1.00 -0.28
N ALA A 197 8.42 0.60 -0.40
CA ALA A 197 9.00 0.14 -1.65
C ALA A 197 8.17 -0.99 -2.28
N PRO A 198 7.88 -0.92 -3.58
CA PRO A 198 7.31 -2.01 -4.35
C PRO A 198 8.25 -3.23 -4.38
N TYR A 199 7.67 -4.41 -4.64
CA TYR A 199 8.47 -5.64 -4.80
C TYR A 199 9.57 -5.44 -5.86
N GLY A 200 10.81 -5.80 -5.52
CA GLY A 200 11.97 -5.67 -6.40
C GLY A 200 12.61 -4.27 -6.44
N MET A 201 12.08 -3.28 -5.68
CA MET A 201 12.62 -1.91 -5.65
C MET A 201 13.51 -1.66 -4.42
N ASP A 202 14.09 -2.72 -3.83
CA ASP A 202 14.85 -2.65 -2.57
C ASP A 202 16.11 -1.78 -2.67
N ARG A 203 16.74 -1.71 -3.85
CA ARG A 203 17.99 -0.95 -4.08
C ARG A 203 17.84 0.56 -3.83
N ILE A 204 16.61 1.06 -3.71
CA ILE A 204 16.41 2.47 -3.34
C ILE A 204 16.99 2.80 -1.97
N VAL A 205 17.14 1.81 -1.09
CA VAL A 205 17.74 1.99 0.24
C VAL A 205 19.15 2.54 0.18
N ASP A 206 19.92 2.19 -0.85
CA ASP A 206 21.33 2.62 -1.01
C ASP A 206 21.46 4.15 -1.15
N ALA A 207 20.42 4.81 -1.68
CA ALA A 207 20.38 6.26 -1.85
C ALA A 207 19.85 7.02 -0.63
N LEU A 208 19.13 6.37 0.28
CA LEU A 208 18.43 7.03 1.39
C LEU A 208 19.37 7.77 2.35
N PRO A 209 20.56 7.22 2.76
CA PRO A 209 21.46 7.95 3.64
C PRO A 209 21.87 9.30 3.07
N GLY A 210 22.04 9.38 1.73
CA GLY A 210 22.35 10.63 1.04
C GLY A 210 21.28 11.70 1.14
N MET A 211 20.02 11.33 1.39
CA MET A 211 18.86 12.24 1.43
C MET A 211 18.50 12.69 2.84
N LEU A 212 19.04 12.08 3.90
CA LEU A 212 18.68 12.39 5.27
C LEU A 212 19.73 13.23 5.98
N ARG A 213 19.30 13.98 6.98
CA ARG A 213 20.15 14.56 8.01
C ARG A 213 20.71 13.46 8.90
N ARG A 214 21.79 13.70 9.60
CA ARG A 214 22.27 12.81 10.67
C ARG A 214 21.19 12.74 11.76
N GLY A 215 20.90 11.55 12.29
CA GLY A 215 19.76 11.30 13.20
C GLY A 215 18.39 11.21 12.48
N GLY A 216 18.38 11.30 11.15
CA GLY A 216 17.14 11.17 10.36
C GLY A 216 16.66 9.71 10.31
N ILE A 217 15.34 9.54 10.36
CA ILE A 217 14.67 8.24 10.46
C ILE A 217 14.17 7.75 9.10
N ILE A 218 14.39 6.47 8.82
CA ILE A 218 13.87 5.78 7.63
C ILE A 218 12.84 4.74 8.06
N HIS A 219 11.65 4.78 7.47
CA HIS A 219 10.66 3.70 7.52
C HIS A 219 10.66 2.99 6.19
N PHE A 220 11.34 1.86 6.12
CA PHE A 220 11.54 1.11 4.89
C PHE A 220 10.74 -0.19 4.88
N TYR A 221 10.02 -0.46 3.79
CA TYR A 221 9.27 -1.69 3.60
C TYR A 221 9.85 -2.50 2.45
N THR A 222 10.11 -3.77 2.71
CA THR A 222 10.68 -4.70 1.73
C THR A 222 10.00 -6.06 1.77
N PHE A 223 10.30 -6.93 0.80
CA PHE A 223 9.71 -8.27 0.66
C PHE A 223 10.82 -9.30 0.66
N LYS A 224 10.94 -10.06 1.74
CA LYS A 224 12.03 -11.02 1.94
C LYS A 224 11.56 -12.31 2.60
N LYS A 225 12.33 -13.38 2.43
CA LYS A 225 12.24 -14.59 3.25
C LYS A 225 12.84 -14.30 4.63
N ALA A 226 12.35 -14.97 5.68
CA ALA A 226 12.84 -14.75 7.05
C ALA A 226 14.36 -14.95 7.19
N GLN A 227 14.90 -15.95 6.52
CA GLN A 227 16.34 -16.25 6.54
C GLN A 227 17.25 -15.17 5.94
N GLN A 228 16.68 -14.20 5.19
CA GLN A 228 17.46 -13.11 4.57
C GLN A 228 17.58 -11.89 5.50
N ILE A 229 16.83 -11.85 6.61
CA ILE A 229 16.68 -10.64 7.42
C ILE A 229 17.96 -10.25 8.13
N GLU A 230 18.68 -11.21 8.71
CA GLU A 230 19.93 -10.89 9.42
C GLU A 230 21.02 -10.36 8.47
N GLY A 231 21.13 -10.92 7.27
CA GLY A 231 22.02 -10.37 6.26
C GLY A 231 21.64 -8.96 5.80
N LEU A 232 20.34 -8.67 5.72
CA LEU A 232 19.86 -7.31 5.39
C LEU A 232 20.16 -6.29 6.48
N LYS A 233 19.98 -6.63 7.76
CA LYS A 233 20.35 -5.74 8.87
C LYS A 233 21.81 -5.32 8.75
N LYS A 234 22.70 -6.29 8.58
CA LYS A 234 24.12 -6.02 8.41
C LYS A 234 24.40 -5.12 7.20
N SER A 235 23.76 -5.36 6.06
CA SER A 235 23.93 -4.51 4.87
C SER A 235 23.45 -3.07 5.10
N TYR A 236 22.44 -2.85 5.94
CA TYR A 236 21.98 -1.51 6.29
C TYR A 236 22.93 -0.81 7.26
N GLU A 237 23.52 -1.55 8.21
CA GLU A 237 24.57 -1.05 9.08
C GLU A 237 25.82 -0.62 8.28
N ASP A 238 26.19 -1.40 7.25
CA ASP A 238 27.29 -1.05 6.32
C ASP A 238 27.01 0.25 5.52
N LEU A 239 25.72 0.65 5.38
CA LEU A 239 25.31 1.92 4.78
C LEU A 239 25.31 3.09 5.79
N GLY A 240 25.70 2.89 7.04
CA GLY A 240 25.63 3.88 8.12
C GLY A 240 24.22 4.10 8.65
N LEU A 241 23.43 3.04 8.68
CA LEU A 241 22.07 3.03 9.21
C LEU A 241 21.96 2.09 10.41
N GLU A 242 21.58 2.61 11.57
CA GLU A 242 21.27 1.79 12.74
C GLU A 242 19.85 1.24 12.62
N VAL A 243 19.67 -0.08 12.74
CA VAL A 243 18.35 -0.73 12.69
C VAL A 243 17.69 -0.66 14.06
N LEU A 244 16.73 0.24 14.23
CA LEU A 244 15.97 0.43 15.48
C LEU A 244 14.82 -0.59 15.62
N LEU A 245 14.19 -0.95 14.51
CA LEU A 245 13.07 -1.89 14.47
C LEU A 245 13.15 -2.75 13.20
N CYS A 246 12.90 -4.04 13.36
CA CYS A 246 12.60 -4.94 12.25
C CYS A 246 11.39 -5.81 12.62
N ARG A 247 10.33 -5.74 11.82
CA ARG A 247 9.11 -6.55 12.07
C ARG A 247 8.46 -7.04 10.79
N ARG A 248 7.85 -8.20 10.86
CA ARG A 248 7.00 -8.72 9.79
C ARG A 248 5.62 -8.05 9.84
N CYS A 249 5.18 -7.44 8.74
CA CYS A 249 3.91 -6.73 8.63
C CYS A 249 2.97 -7.28 7.55
N GLY A 250 3.18 -8.51 7.09
CA GLY A 250 2.27 -9.22 6.20
C GLY A 250 2.94 -10.35 5.43
N ASN A 251 2.15 -11.31 4.95
CA ASN A 251 2.57 -12.35 4.04
C ASN A 251 2.09 -12.00 2.63
N VAL A 252 2.93 -12.19 1.61
CA VAL A 252 2.61 -11.87 0.20
C VAL A 252 2.68 -13.06 -0.72
N ALA A 253 3.53 -14.03 -0.41
CA ALA A 253 3.65 -15.29 -1.11
C ALA A 253 4.15 -16.38 -0.13
N PRO A 254 4.13 -17.67 -0.50
CA PRO A 254 4.75 -18.72 0.30
C PRO A 254 6.19 -18.34 0.64
N ASN A 255 6.51 -18.37 1.94
CA ASN A 255 7.82 -18.02 2.51
C ASN A 255 8.30 -16.58 2.27
N VAL A 256 7.55 -15.70 1.60
CA VAL A 256 7.88 -14.29 1.39
C VAL A 256 6.95 -13.41 2.19
N SER A 257 7.51 -12.63 3.09
CA SER A 257 6.78 -11.68 3.93
C SER A 257 7.17 -10.23 3.58
N ARG A 258 6.25 -9.32 3.87
CA ARG A 258 6.58 -7.90 3.95
C ARG A 258 7.18 -7.63 5.31
N TRP A 259 8.31 -6.93 5.30
CA TRP A 259 9.03 -6.50 6.49
C TRP A 259 9.07 -4.98 6.55
N ALA A 260 8.92 -4.45 7.73
CA ALA A 260 9.12 -3.04 8.05
C ALA A 260 10.42 -2.91 8.83
N PHE A 261 11.27 -1.97 8.42
CA PHE A 261 12.46 -1.53 9.12
C PHE A 261 12.31 -0.07 9.48
N ASP A 262 12.53 0.26 10.75
CA ASP A 262 12.80 1.63 11.17
C ASP A 262 14.31 1.72 11.41
N MET A 263 14.96 2.68 10.76
CA MET A 263 16.42 2.84 10.81
C MET A 263 16.75 4.30 11.07
N GLU A 264 17.85 4.56 11.77
CA GLU A 264 18.39 5.89 12.00
C GLU A 264 19.72 6.06 11.25
N LYS A 265 19.90 7.21 10.61
CA LYS A 265 21.18 7.57 10.00
C LYS A 265 22.15 8.02 11.07
N ILE A 266 23.26 7.31 11.22
CA ILE A 266 24.36 7.61 12.15
C ILE A 266 25.23 8.77 11.63
#